data_044c9c55a408cea48f11a51845d844f0
#
_entry.id   044c9c55a408cea48f11a51845d844f0
#
_cell.length_a   1.000
_cell.length_b   1.000
_cell.length_c   1.000
_cell.angle_alpha   90.00
_cell.angle_beta   90.00
_cell.angle_gamma   90.00
#
_symmetry.space_group_name_H-M   'P 1'
#
loop_
_entity.id
_entity.type
_entity.pdbx_description
1 polymer ?
#
loop_
_entity_poly.entity_id
_entity_poly.type
_entity_poly.pdbx_seq_one_letter_code
_entity_poly.pdbx_strand_id
1 'polypeptide(L)'
;MGEKDVACAEASEGRAGAAGADGAGEVPAGSPENALVLEGGGYRGVFTAGVLDVLMENGVYDFGSVWGTSAGALNAASYKSRQIGRTIRIMLAFRDDKRMMSLRSFARTGNLAGDQFLYHEVQDRIDPCDAPAFNANRLRMFCVATDVVFGSPVYLECRRLPEDVDMVRASASLPLFSRPVEVAGRRLLDGGTTDSVPVEMALGEGASPAPAGYAPASRAVVVLTQHESYRKDGSTEALVVRSHRYDEYPYYTHALETRAERYNAQYARVRELEAEGRAFVLSPSAPVAVATAEKEGEPLLELYVDGRTQATRRLGALREFLRGGRG
;
A
#
# COMPACT_ATOMS: atom_id res chain seq x y z
N MET A 1 -20.40 -72.10 -13.81
CA MET A 1 -20.63 -72.29 -12.36
C MET A 1 -19.57 -71.41 -11.68
N GLY A 2 -19.81 -70.32 -11.08
CA GLY A 2 -20.92 -69.52 -10.68
C GLY A 2 -20.43 -68.08 -10.57
N GLU A 3 -21.19 -67.20 -11.14
CA GLU A 3 -21.11 -65.75 -10.98
C GLU A 3 -21.32 -65.38 -9.54
N LYS A 4 -20.55 -64.42 -9.04
CA LYS A 4 -20.87 -63.66 -7.83
C LYS A 4 -20.95 -62.20 -8.17
N ASP A 5 -22.14 -61.70 -8.14
CA ASP A 5 -22.55 -60.31 -8.14
C ASP A 5 -21.80 -59.50 -7.09
N VAL A 6 -21.21 -58.41 -7.52
CA VAL A 6 -20.76 -57.31 -6.66
C VAL A 6 -21.64 -56.09 -6.95
N ALA A 7 -22.54 -55.83 -6.03
CA ALA A 7 -23.42 -54.68 -6.06
C ALA A 7 -22.60 -53.37 -5.98
N CYS A 8 -22.79 -52.51 -6.97
CA CYS A 8 -22.30 -51.16 -7.00
C CYS A 8 -23.20 -50.29 -6.12
N ALA A 9 -22.64 -49.76 -5.01
CA ALA A 9 -23.34 -48.80 -4.17
C ALA A 9 -23.29 -47.41 -4.86
N GLU A 10 -24.43 -46.92 -5.26
CA GLU A 10 -24.63 -45.58 -5.72
C GLU A 10 -24.37 -44.58 -4.58
N ALA A 11 -23.29 -43.81 -4.68
CA ALA A 11 -23.04 -42.63 -3.84
C ALA A 11 -23.88 -41.47 -4.32
N SER A 12 -24.81 -41.05 -3.51
CA SER A 12 -25.65 -39.86 -3.71
C SER A 12 -24.78 -38.61 -3.81
N GLU A 13 -24.76 -37.98 -5.00
CA GLU A 13 -24.24 -36.66 -5.23
C GLU A 13 -25.06 -35.61 -4.42
N GLY A 14 -24.51 -35.21 -3.29
CA GLY A 14 -24.97 -34.03 -2.58
C GLY A 14 -24.67 -32.78 -3.39
N ARG A 15 -25.69 -32.20 -4.01
CA ARG A 15 -25.65 -30.86 -4.59
C ARG A 15 -25.20 -29.86 -3.52
N ALA A 16 -23.94 -29.44 -3.59
CA ALA A 16 -23.52 -28.21 -2.95
C ALA A 16 -24.23 -27.06 -3.66
N GLY A 17 -25.23 -26.49 -2.99
CA GLY A 17 -25.92 -25.31 -3.46
C GLY A 17 -24.93 -24.16 -3.62
N ALA A 18 -24.87 -23.60 -4.84
CA ALA A 18 -24.24 -22.32 -5.08
C ALA A 18 -24.98 -21.30 -4.20
N ALA A 19 -24.35 -20.88 -3.10
CA ALA A 19 -24.80 -19.73 -2.33
C ALA A 19 -24.65 -18.51 -3.25
N GLY A 20 -25.78 -17.90 -3.60
CA GLY A 20 -25.86 -16.73 -4.45
C GLY A 20 -25.02 -15.59 -3.90
N ALA A 21 -24.27 -14.97 -4.79
CA ALA A 21 -23.48 -13.77 -4.54
C ALA A 21 -24.39 -12.51 -4.54
N ASP A 22 -25.42 -12.51 -3.70
CA ASP A 22 -26.28 -11.35 -3.48
C ASP A 22 -26.40 -11.09 -1.99
N GLY A 23 -25.63 -10.06 -1.51
CA GLY A 23 -25.86 -9.53 -0.16
C GLY A 23 -24.63 -9.36 0.73
N ALA A 24 -23.47 -9.01 0.21
CA ALA A 24 -22.46 -8.40 1.08
C ALA A 24 -22.98 -7.01 1.48
N GLY A 25 -23.60 -6.92 2.66
CA GLY A 25 -24.08 -5.64 3.20
C GLY A 25 -22.92 -4.64 3.26
N GLU A 26 -23.21 -3.36 2.98
CA GLU A 26 -22.21 -2.29 3.06
C GLU A 26 -21.52 -2.31 4.43
N VAL A 27 -20.18 -2.25 4.39
CA VAL A 27 -19.36 -2.11 5.59
C VAL A 27 -19.11 -0.63 5.81
N PRO A 28 -19.66 -0.01 6.89
CA PRO A 28 -19.46 1.41 7.14
C PRO A 28 -18.00 1.75 7.35
N ALA A 29 -17.58 2.96 6.95
CA ALA A 29 -16.32 3.52 7.35
C ALA A 29 -16.31 3.74 8.87
N GLY A 30 -15.11 3.75 9.46
CA GLY A 30 -14.93 4.20 10.84
C GLY A 30 -15.04 5.72 10.99
N SER A 31 -14.54 6.25 12.11
CA SER A 31 -14.60 7.68 12.40
C SER A 31 -13.91 8.52 11.32
N PRO A 32 -14.57 9.55 10.77
CA PRO A 32 -13.95 10.48 9.83
C PRO A 32 -12.82 11.29 10.46
N GLU A 33 -12.76 11.35 11.78
CA GLU A 33 -11.69 12.04 12.51
C GLU A 33 -10.35 11.28 12.49
N ASN A 34 -10.37 9.98 12.15
CA ASN A 34 -9.21 9.13 12.13
C ASN A 34 -8.77 8.81 10.71
N ALA A 35 -7.53 9.12 10.35
CA ALA A 35 -6.89 8.68 9.12
C ALA A 35 -5.85 7.59 9.40
N LEU A 36 -5.69 6.66 8.46
CA LEU A 36 -4.60 5.70 8.42
C LEU A 36 -3.64 6.09 7.30
N VAL A 37 -2.38 6.34 7.62
CA VAL A 37 -1.36 6.80 6.67
C VAL A 37 -0.25 5.77 6.56
N LEU A 38 -0.01 5.29 5.34
CA LEU A 38 0.89 4.19 5.04
C LEU A 38 2.01 4.67 4.12
N GLU A 39 3.23 4.71 4.66
CA GLU A 39 4.42 5.09 3.91
C GLU A 39 4.73 4.13 2.76
N GLY A 40 5.32 4.66 1.69
CA GLY A 40 5.91 3.90 0.61
C GLY A 40 7.27 3.30 0.99
N GLY A 41 7.61 2.13 0.44
CA GLY A 41 8.89 1.51 0.83
C GLY A 41 9.32 0.29 0.01
N GLY A 42 8.63 -0.04 -1.08
CA GLY A 42 8.88 -1.28 -1.81
C GLY A 42 8.71 -2.49 -0.89
N TYR A 43 9.68 -3.40 -0.87
CA TYR A 43 9.64 -4.60 -0.03
C TYR A 43 9.62 -4.31 1.48
N ARG A 44 10.07 -3.13 1.94
CA ARG A 44 9.93 -2.74 3.36
C ARG A 44 8.46 -2.59 3.79
N GLY A 45 7.53 -2.47 2.84
CA GLY A 45 6.09 -2.51 3.10
C GLY A 45 5.58 -3.79 3.76
N VAL A 46 6.40 -4.85 3.90
CA VAL A 46 6.05 -6.02 4.72
C VAL A 46 5.94 -5.68 6.21
N PHE A 47 6.66 -4.65 6.71
CA PHE A 47 6.44 -4.13 8.05
C PHE A 47 5.01 -3.62 8.20
N THR A 48 4.58 -2.79 7.25
CA THR A 48 3.20 -2.28 7.19
C THR A 48 2.19 -3.42 7.12
N ALA A 49 2.46 -4.47 6.32
CA ALA A 49 1.60 -5.65 6.26
C ALA A 49 1.46 -6.31 7.64
N GLY A 50 2.57 -6.49 8.37
CA GLY A 50 2.54 -7.05 9.72
C GLY A 50 1.72 -6.22 10.69
N VAL A 51 1.84 -4.89 10.63
CA VAL A 51 1.02 -3.97 11.42
C VAL A 51 -0.46 -4.14 11.08
N LEU A 52 -0.82 -4.06 9.80
CA LEU A 52 -2.22 -4.10 9.36
C LEU A 52 -2.89 -5.44 9.63
N ASP A 53 -2.15 -6.54 9.53
CA ASP A 53 -2.67 -7.87 9.88
C ASP A 53 -3.08 -7.95 11.36
N VAL A 54 -2.26 -7.40 12.27
CA VAL A 54 -2.62 -7.31 13.69
C VAL A 54 -3.84 -6.40 13.90
N LEU A 55 -3.94 -5.26 13.20
CA LEU A 55 -5.12 -4.40 13.29
C LEU A 55 -6.37 -5.15 12.85
N MET A 56 -6.32 -5.85 11.70
CA MET A 56 -7.45 -6.63 11.17
C MET A 56 -7.84 -7.78 12.09
N GLU A 57 -6.88 -8.57 12.60
CA GLU A 57 -7.10 -9.66 13.56
C GLU A 57 -7.77 -9.20 14.86
N ASN A 58 -7.55 -7.95 15.24
CA ASN A 58 -8.10 -7.36 16.46
C ASN A 58 -9.29 -6.44 16.22
N GLY A 59 -9.86 -6.43 15.02
CA GLY A 59 -11.04 -5.65 14.66
C GLY A 59 -10.86 -4.14 14.72
N VAL A 60 -9.63 -3.64 14.51
CA VAL A 60 -9.32 -2.20 14.49
C VAL A 60 -9.57 -1.67 13.08
N TYR A 61 -10.72 -1.04 12.88
CA TYR A 61 -11.18 -0.49 11.60
C TYR A 61 -11.74 0.94 11.73
N ASP A 62 -11.48 1.61 12.85
CA ASP A 62 -12.05 2.93 13.14
C ASP A 62 -11.32 4.06 12.40
N PHE A 63 -11.31 3.97 11.06
CA PHE A 63 -10.74 4.97 10.17
C PHE A 63 -11.76 5.39 9.13
N GLY A 64 -11.91 6.70 8.91
CA GLY A 64 -12.71 7.26 7.81
C GLY A 64 -11.98 7.24 6.47
N SER A 65 -10.63 7.28 6.51
CA SER A 65 -9.79 7.25 5.32
C SER A 65 -8.49 6.48 5.53
N VAL A 66 -7.95 5.90 4.44
CA VAL A 66 -6.60 5.35 4.36
C VAL A 66 -5.86 5.99 3.20
N TRP A 67 -4.62 6.41 3.45
CA TRP A 67 -3.74 7.08 2.51
C TRP A 67 -2.49 6.24 2.33
N GLY A 68 -2.22 5.83 1.11
CA GLY A 68 -1.08 4.95 0.83
C GLY A 68 -0.24 5.45 -0.33
N THR A 69 1.07 5.38 -0.16
CA THR A 69 2.05 5.67 -1.20
C THR A 69 2.76 4.38 -1.59
N SER A 70 2.84 4.05 -2.90
CA SER A 70 3.61 2.89 -3.38
C SER A 70 3.19 1.57 -2.69
N ALA A 71 4.10 0.88 -2.01
CA ALA A 71 3.78 -0.29 -1.20
C ALA A 71 2.69 -0.02 -0.15
N GLY A 72 2.58 1.21 0.35
CA GLY A 72 1.50 1.63 1.24
C GLY A 72 0.13 1.56 0.56
N ALA A 73 0.02 1.90 -0.72
CA ALA A 73 -1.23 1.77 -1.48
C ALA A 73 -1.63 0.31 -1.69
N LEU A 74 -0.66 -0.59 -1.95
CA LEU A 74 -0.90 -2.03 -2.05
C LEU A 74 -1.40 -2.62 -0.71
N ASN A 75 -0.80 -2.19 0.39
CA ASN A 75 -1.21 -2.56 1.74
C ASN A 75 -2.60 -2.01 2.09
N ALA A 76 -2.91 -0.77 1.70
CA ALA A 76 -4.23 -0.15 1.88
C ALA A 76 -5.33 -0.96 1.17
N ALA A 77 -5.07 -1.47 -0.04
CA ALA A 77 -6.02 -2.32 -0.76
C ALA A 77 -6.29 -3.63 -0.01
N SER A 78 -5.24 -4.30 0.51
CA SER A 78 -5.39 -5.52 1.32
C SER A 78 -6.13 -5.25 2.64
N TYR A 79 -5.92 -4.09 3.27
CA TYR A 79 -6.62 -3.70 4.48
C TYR A 79 -8.10 -3.38 4.20
N LYS A 80 -8.40 -2.61 3.15
CA LYS A 80 -9.78 -2.29 2.77
C LYS A 80 -10.57 -3.53 2.36
N SER A 81 -9.94 -4.51 1.69
CA SER A 81 -10.54 -5.81 1.36
C SER A 81 -10.54 -6.81 2.52
N ARG A 82 -9.97 -6.45 3.69
CA ARG A 82 -9.89 -7.29 4.89
C ARG A 82 -9.16 -8.61 4.70
N GLN A 83 -8.15 -8.65 3.85
CA GLN A 83 -7.40 -9.86 3.52
C GLN A 83 -6.13 -9.98 4.35
N ILE A 84 -6.23 -10.60 5.52
CA ILE A 84 -5.12 -10.88 6.44
C ILE A 84 -4.06 -11.74 5.74
N GLY A 85 -2.78 -11.38 5.88
CA GLY A 85 -1.64 -12.12 5.36
C GLY A 85 -1.46 -12.02 3.84
N ARG A 86 -2.32 -11.31 3.09
CA ARG A 86 -2.25 -11.25 1.64
C ARG A 86 -0.93 -10.65 1.14
N THR A 87 -0.53 -9.51 1.66
CA THR A 87 0.71 -8.84 1.22
C THR A 87 1.94 -9.69 1.48
N ILE A 88 2.07 -10.28 2.67
CA ILE A 88 3.26 -11.11 2.98
C ILE A 88 3.30 -12.40 2.14
N ARG A 89 2.16 -13.05 1.87
CA ARG A 89 2.09 -14.22 0.96
C ARG A 89 2.60 -13.87 -0.43
N ILE A 90 2.13 -12.76 -1.01
CA ILE A 90 2.54 -12.31 -2.35
C ILE A 90 4.05 -11.99 -2.35
N MET A 91 4.53 -11.21 -1.37
CA MET A 91 5.93 -10.80 -1.30
C MET A 91 6.86 -12.00 -1.15
N LEU A 92 6.55 -12.97 -0.29
CA LEU A 92 7.37 -14.17 -0.12
C LEU A 92 7.30 -15.11 -1.34
N ALA A 93 6.12 -15.26 -1.96
CA ALA A 93 5.96 -16.16 -3.11
C ALA A 93 6.69 -15.67 -4.35
N PHE A 94 6.74 -14.35 -4.57
CA PHE A 94 7.19 -13.77 -5.84
C PHE A 94 8.45 -12.90 -5.72
N ARG A 95 9.11 -12.83 -4.54
CA ARG A 95 10.31 -11.99 -4.30
C ARG A 95 11.44 -12.18 -5.31
N ASP A 96 11.63 -13.40 -5.80
CA ASP A 96 12.66 -13.76 -6.80
C ASP A 96 12.06 -14.17 -8.16
N ASP A 97 10.77 -13.94 -8.37
CA ASP A 97 10.14 -14.28 -9.64
C ASP A 97 10.58 -13.27 -10.73
N LYS A 98 11.18 -13.79 -11.79
CA LYS A 98 11.64 -12.98 -12.93
C LYS A 98 10.51 -12.21 -13.62
N ARG A 99 9.26 -12.59 -13.39
CA ARG A 99 8.08 -11.86 -13.89
C ARG A 99 7.81 -10.59 -13.07
N MET A 100 8.24 -10.55 -11.81
CA MET A 100 8.14 -9.36 -10.96
C MET A 100 9.11 -8.26 -11.40
N MET A 101 10.38 -8.63 -11.74
CA MET A 101 11.41 -7.69 -12.22
C MET A 101 12.29 -8.39 -13.24
N SER A 102 12.33 -7.94 -14.50
CA SER A 102 13.07 -8.60 -15.56
C SER A 102 13.56 -7.63 -16.64
N LEU A 103 14.85 -7.71 -16.97
CA LEU A 103 15.44 -7.02 -18.13
C LEU A 103 14.76 -7.39 -19.45
N ARG A 104 14.23 -8.61 -19.57
CA ARG A 104 13.45 -9.05 -20.74
C ARG A 104 12.09 -8.34 -20.81
N SER A 105 11.45 -8.11 -19.66
CA SER A 105 10.24 -7.29 -19.58
C SER A 105 10.56 -5.86 -20.00
N PHE A 106 11.65 -5.28 -19.50
CA PHE A 106 12.10 -3.94 -19.88
C PHE A 106 12.33 -3.79 -21.39
N ALA A 107 13.02 -4.75 -22.01
CA ALA A 107 13.27 -4.74 -23.46
C ALA A 107 12.00 -4.82 -24.31
N ARG A 108 10.95 -5.53 -23.82
CA ARG A 108 9.68 -5.72 -24.53
C ARG A 108 8.67 -4.59 -24.28
N THR A 109 8.58 -4.09 -23.07
CA THR A 109 7.49 -3.23 -22.61
C THR A 109 7.98 -1.85 -22.13
N GLY A 110 9.28 -1.70 -21.89
CA GLY A 110 9.87 -0.53 -21.24
C GLY A 110 9.62 -0.50 -19.72
N ASN A 111 9.04 -1.56 -19.14
CA ASN A 111 8.83 -1.76 -17.72
C ASN A 111 9.72 -2.90 -17.24
N LEU A 112 10.56 -2.64 -16.24
CA LEU A 112 11.29 -3.68 -15.50
C LEU A 112 10.33 -4.43 -14.57
N ALA A 113 9.41 -3.71 -13.94
CA ALA A 113 8.34 -4.30 -13.16
C ALA A 113 7.35 -5.01 -14.09
N GLY A 114 6.99 -6.24 -13.74
CA GLY A 114 6.00 -7.03 -14.46
C GLY A 114 4.58 -6.54 -14.16
N ASP A 115 4.23 -5.35 -14.66
CA ASP A 115 2.92 -4.73 -14.41
C ASP A 115 1.79 -5.70 -14.69
N GLN A 116 1.85 -6.40 -15.85
CA GLN A 116 0.84 -7.37 -16.23
C GLN A 116 0.81 -8.58 -15.28
N PHE A 117 1.97 -9.00 -14.78
CA PHE A 117 2.05 -10.10 -13.82
C PHE A 117 1.47 -9.70 -12.46
N LEU A 118 1.95 -8.59 -11.89
CA LEU A 118 1.54 -8.18 -10.55
C LEU A 118 0.07 -7.71 -10.50
N TYR A 119 -0.34 -6.87 -11.46
CA TYR A 119 -1.65 -6.19 -11.40
C TYR A 119 -2.77 -6.94 -12.13
N HIS A 120 -2.46 -8.01 -12.90
CA HIS A 120 -3.46 -8.82 -13.57
C HIS A 120 -3.36 -10.30 -13.20
N GLU A 121 -2.17 -10.95 -13.34
CA GLU A 121 -2.10 -12.37 -13.01
C GLU A 121 -2.22 -12.63 -11.51
N VAL A 122 -1.45 -11.89 -10.67
CA VAL A 122 -1.49 -12.08 -9.21
C VAL A 122 -2.80 -11.55 -8.64
N GLN A 123 -3.20 -10.34 -9.02
CA GLN A 123 -4.38 -9.66 -8.49
C GLN A 123 -5.70 -10.30 -8.91
N ASP A 124 -5.75 -10.93 -10.10
CA ASP A 124 -7.00 -11.45 -10.66
C ASP A 124 -7.11 -12.98 -10.53
N ARG A 125 -5.97 -13.71 -10.36
CA ARG A 125 -5.95 -15.18 -10.47
C ARG A 125 -5.19 -15.92 -9.38
N ILE A 126 -4.01 -15.44 -8.95
CA ILE A 126 -3.12 -16.23 -8.08
C ILE A 126 -3.44 -15.98 -6.60
N ASP A 127 -3.51 -14.73 -6.19
CA ASP A 127 -3.98 -14.30 -4.85
C ASP A 127 -4.88 -13.06 -5.07
N PRO A 128 -6.12 -13.28 -5.54
CA PRO A 128 -6.99 -12.20 -5.98
C PRO A 128 -7.33 -11.26 -4.83
N CYS A 129 -7.41 -9.97 -5.17
CA CYS A 129 -8.01 -9.01 -4.27
C CYS A 129 -9.52 -9.27 -4.20
N ASP A 130 -10.06 -9.36 -2.99
CA ASP A 130 -11.50 -9.50 -2.78
C ASP A 130 -12.21 -8.19 -3.16
N ALA A 131 -12.47 -8.04 -4.47
CA ALA A 131 -13.13 -6.86 -5.01
C ALA A 131 -14.55 -6.66 -4.44
N PRO A 132 -15.38 -7.69 -4.24
CA PRO A 132 -16.64 -7.55 -3.53
C PRO A 132 -16.49 -6.94 -2.13
N ALA A 133 -15.60 -7.47 -1.29
CA ALA A 133 -15.34 -6.95 0.05
C ALA A 133 -14.77 -5.52 0.01
N PHE A 134 -13.83 -5.25 -0.91
CA PHE A 134 -13.28 -3.91 -1.13
C PHE A 134 -14.37 -2.91 -1.48
N ASN A 135 -15.26 -3.24 -2.43
CA ASN A 135 -16.29 -2.36 -2.95
C ASN A 135 -17.43 -2.13 -1.96
N ALA A 136 -17.72 -3.12 -1.10
CA ALA A 136 -18.70 -2.98 -0.02
C ALA A 136 -18.20 -2.12 1.15
N ASN A 137 -16.88 -1.95 1.30
CA ASN A 137 -16.27 -1.21 2.39
C ASN A 137 -16.22 0.30 2.08
N ARG A 138 -16.89 1.11 2.89
CA ARG A 138 -17.00 2.57 2.73
C ARG A 138 -15.75 3.36 3.19
N LEU A 139 -14.71 2.68 3.72
CA LEU A 139 -13.42 3.31 3.99
C LEU A 139 -12.91 4.00 2.71
N ARG A 140 -12.67 5.30 2.76
CA ARG A 140 -12.11 6.04 1.63
C ARG A 140 -10.63 5.71 1.48
N MET A 141 -10.22 5.26 0.30
CA MET A 141 -8.83 4.91 0.02
C MET A 141 -8.23 5.88 -0.99
N PHE A 142 -7.09 6.48 -0.63
CA PHE A 142 -6.35 7.39 -1.48
C PHE A 142 -4.98 6.81 -1.81
N CYS A 143 -4.68 6.73 -3.12
CA CYS A 143 -3.38 6.37 -3.66
C CYS A 143 -2.62 7.63 -4.03
N VAL A 144 -1.40 7.78 -3.52
CA VAL A 144 -0.53 8.91 -3.86
C VAL A 144 0.33 8.55 -5.06
N ALA A 145 0.30 9.40 -6.08
CA ALA A 145 1.15 9.30 -7.26
C ALA A 145 1.85 10.64 -7.53
N THR A 146 2.84 10.64 -8.41
CA THR A 146 3.53 11.86 -8.86
C THR A 146 3.19 12.14 -10.31
N ASP A 147 2.68 13.33 -10.61
CA ASP A 147 2.51 13.83 -11.98
C ASP A 147 3.87 14.15 -12.57
N VAL A 148 4.27 13.46 -13.66
CA VAL A 148 5.58 13.67 -14.25
C VAL A 148 5.69 14.99 -15.00
N VAL A 149 4.57 15.55 -15.46
CA VAL A 149 4.55 16.84 -16.18
C VAL A 149 4.76 18.01 -15.23
N PHE A 150 4.09 17.95 -14.06
CA PHE A 150 4.11 19.05 -13.08
C PHE A 150 5.06 18.81 -11.90
N GLY A 151 5.62 17.61 -11.75
CA GLY A 151 6.49 17.24 -10.62
C GLY A 151 5.81 17.38 -9.26
N SER A 152 4.49 17.21 -9.20
CA SER A 152 3.67 17.44 -8.02
C SER A 152 2.91 16.17 -7.59
N PRO A 153 2.54 16.04 -6.31
CA PRO A 153 1.75 14.91 -5.84
C PRO A 153 0.32 14.98 -6.39
N VAL A 154 -0.23 13.81 -6.68
CA VAL A 154 -1.64 13.60 -7.06
C VAL A 154 -2.24 12.57 -6.12
N TYR A 155 -3.39 12.89 -5.55
CA TYR A 155 -4.10 12.04 -4.60
C TYR A 155 -5.34 11.45 -5.27
N LEU A 156 -5.29 10.17 -5.60
CA LEU A 156 -6.30 9.45 -6.37
C LEU A 156 -7.20 8.64 -5.43
N GLU A 157 -8.49 8.91 -5.42
CA GLU A 157 -9.44 8.13 -4.64
C GLU A 157 -9.80 6.82 -5.35
N CYS A 158 -9.25 5.70 -4.86
CA CYS A 158 -9.56 4.36 -5.33
C CYS A 158 -10.87 3.87 -4.68
N ARG A 159 -11.95 3.93 -5.43
CA ARG A 159 -13.32 3.64 -4.95
C ARG A 159 -13.75 2.22 -5.21
N ARG A 160 -13.39 1.68 -6.38
CA ARG A 160 -13.85 0.39 -6.86
C ARG A 160 -12.74 -0.42 -7.52
N LEU A 161 -12.70 -1.71 -7.25
CA LEU A 161 -11.87 -2.67 -7.97
C LEU A 161 -12.78 -3.59 -8.81
N PRO A 162 -12.36 -3.94 -10.02
CA PRO A 162 -11.02 -3.69 -10.64
C PRO A 162 -10.88 -2.32 -11.35
N GLU A 163 -11.92 -1.49 -11.46
CA GLU A 163 -11.97 -0.30 -12.31
C GLU A 163 -10.85 0.71 -11.98
N ASP A 164 -10.52 0.88 -10.71
CA ASP A 164 -9.53 1.86 -10.22
C ASP A 164 -8.14 1.26 -9.98
N VAL A 165 -7.86 0.03 -10.44
CA VAL A 165 -6.58 -0.66 -10.18
C VAL A 165 -5.37 0.14 -10.70
N ASP A 166 -5.55 0.90 -11.77
CA ASP A 166 -4.50 1.75 -12.34
C ASP A 166 -4.06 2.88 -11.41
N MET A 167 -4.91 3.30 -10.46
CA MET A 167 -4.53 4.26 -9.42
C MET A 167 -3.52 3.64 -8.44
N VAL A 168 -3.72 2.39 -8.06
CA VAL A 168 -2.77 1.63 -7.22
C VAL A 168 -1.47 1.38 -7.98
N ARG A 169 -1.58 0.99 -9.27
CA ARG A 169 -0.44 0.78 -10.15
C ARG A 169 0.39 2.05 -10.33
N ALA A 170 -0.25 3.19 -10.59
CA ALA A 170 0.44 4.47 -10.73
C ALA A 170 1.22 4.83 -9.46
N SER A 171 0.58 4.64 -8.28
CA SER A 171 1.21 4.89 -6.98
C SER A 171 2.48 4.06 -6.75
N ALA A 172 2.57 2.85 -7.31
CA ALA A 172 3.69 1.93 -7.15
C ALA A 172 4.61 1.81 -8.38
N SER A 173 4.46 2.69 -9.37
CA SER A 173 5.27 2.72 -10.60
C SER A 173 6.58 3.46 -10.40
N LEU A 174 7.61 2.73 -9.93
CA LEU A 174 8.92 3.29 -9.60
C LEU A 174 9.63 3.92 -10.81
N PRO A 175 10.29 5.10 -10.64
CA PRO A 175 11.12 5.68 -11.69
C PRO A 175 12.23 4.72 -12.13
N LEU A 176 12.58 4.75 -13.39
CA LEU A 176 13.46 3.84 -14.14
C LEU A 176 12.89 2.43 -14.34
N PHE A 177 12.06 1.93 -13.44
CA PHE A 177 11.54 0.56 -13.46
C PHE A 177 10.20 0.45 -14.18
N SER A 178 9.46 1.55 -14.27
CA SER A 178 8.13 1.61 -14.90
C SER A 178 8.03 2.75 -15.91
N ARG A 179 7.09 2.61 -16.85
CA ARG A 179 6.62 3.74 -17.66
C ARG A 179 5.58 4.52 -16.86
N PRO A 180 5.40 5.82 -17.13
CA PRO A 180 4.29 6.55 -16.58
C PRO A 180 2.95 5.88 -16.90
N VAL A 181 2.09 5.79 -15.90
CA VAL A 181 0.72 5.27 -16.01
C VAL A 181 -0.20 6.42 -16.33
N GLU A 182 -1.07 6.25 -17.32
CA GLU A 182 -2.06 7.26 -17.65
C GLU A 182 -3.34 7.04 -16.82
N VAL A 183 -3.64 8.00 -15.95
CA VAL A 183 -4.87 8.01 -15.15
C VAL A 183 -5.49 9.40 -15.22
N ALA A 184 -6.76 9.48 -15.57
CA ALA A 184 -7.52 10.72 -15.66
C ALA A 184 -6.81 11.82 -16.50
N GLY A 185 -6.17 11.43 -17.61
CA GLY A 185 -5.45 12.33 -18.52
C GLY A 185 -4.10 12.84 -17.99
N ARG A 186 -3.59 12.26 -16.91
CA ARG A 186 -2.27 12.57 -16.32
C ARG A 186 -1.31 11.40 -16.52
N ARG A 187 -0.02 11.70 -16.65
CA ARG A 187 1.08 10.75 -16.67
C ARG A 187 1.68 10.64 -15.28
N LEU A 188 1.52 9.50 -14.64
CA LEU A 188 1.83 9.33 -13.24
C LEU A 188 2.92 8.27 -13.02
N LEU A 189 3.79 8.55 -12.05
CA LEU A 189 4.77 7.62 -11.49
C LEU A 189 4.59 7.54 -9.97
N ASP A 190 5.43 6.73 -9.30
CA ASP A 190 5.41 6.46 -7.86
C ASP A 190 5.31 7.73 -7.02
N GLY A 191 4.35 7.75 -6.11
CA GLY A 191 4.07 8.88 -5.24
C GLY A 191 5.20 9.22 -4.29
N GLY A 192 6.07 8.26 -3.98
CA GLY A 192 7.22 8.47 -3.11
C GLY A 192 8.24 9.48 -3.67
N THR A 193 8.12 9.91 -4.93
CA THR A 193 8.92 11.02 -5.46
C THR A 193 8.53 12.35 -4.85
N THR A 194 7.24 12.59 -4.61
CA THR A 194 6.72 13.89 -4.16
C THR A 194 6.13 13.85 -2.76
N ASP A 195 5.47 12.75 -2.36
CA ASP A 195 4.86 12.60 -1.04
C ASP A 195 4.93 11.14 -0.58
N SER A 196 5.99 10.81 0.17
CA SER A 196 6.23 9.45 0.68
C SER A 196 5.36 9.12 1.90
N VAL A 197 4.94 10.13 2.69
CA VAL A 197 4.15 9.99 3.92
C VAL A 197 3.04 11.05 3.92
N PRO A 198 1.87 10.79 3.31
CA PRO A 198 0.84 11.79 3.04
C PRO A 198 0.03 12.23 4.28
N VAL A 199 0.71 12.42 5.43
CA VAL A 199 0.08 12.78 6.69
C VAL A 199 -0.50 14.18 6.68
N GLU A 200 0.23 15.15 6.12
CA GLU A 200 -0.23 16.54 6.03
C GLU A 200 -1.49 16.65 5.16
N MET A 201 -1.54 15.91 4.04
CA MET A 201 -2.75 15.85 3.21
C MET A 201 -3.93 15.22 3.95
N ALA A 202 -3.70 14.14 4.68
CA ALA A 202 -4.74 13.47 5.48
C ALA A 202 -5.29 14.38 6.59
N LEU A 203 -4.46 15.25 7.15
CA LEU A 203 -4.85 16.21 8.19
C LEU A 203 -5.28 17.59 7.65
N GLY A 204 -5.30 17.78 6.30
CA GLY A 204 -5.70 19.04 5.67
C GLY A 204 -4.66 20.16 5.75
N GLU A 205 -3.41 19.83 6.02
CA GLU A 205 -2.27 20.76 6.13
C GLU A 205 -1.40 20.76 4.86
N GLY A 206 -1.70 19.86 3.90
CA GLY A 206 -0.92 19.74 2.67
C GLY A 206 -1.04 20.98 1.78
N ALA A 207 0.06 21.31 1.08
CA ALA A 207 0.11 22.45 0.15
C ALA A 207 -0.75 22.27 -1.11
N SER A 208 -1.08 21.01 -1.47
CA SER A 208 -1.93 20.71 -2.63
C SER A 208 -3.41 20.76 -2.24
N PRO A 209 -4.32 21.04 -3.20
CA PRO A 209 -5.76 20.95 -2.92
C PRO A 209 -6.16 19.54 -2.45
N ALA A 210 -6.98 19.47 -1.41
CA ALA A 210 -7.54 18.22 -0.95
C ALA A 210 -8.44 17.57 -2.04
N PRO A 211 -8.50 16.23 -2.12
CA PRO A 211 -9.41 15.53 -3.01
C PRO A 211 -10.86 15.98 -2.82
N ALA A 212 -11.62 16.01 -3.91
CA ALA A 212 -13.00 16.48 -3.88
C ALA A 212 -13.85 15.75 -2.81
N GLY A 213 -14.53 16.53 -1.97
CA GLY A 213 -15.38 16.01 -0.90
C GLY A 213 -14.62 15.28 0.22
N TYR A 214 -13.32 15.45 0.33
CA TYR A 214 -12.56 14.99 1.49
C TYR A 214 -12.64 16.00 2.63
N ALA A 215 -13.10 15.57 3.79
CA ALA A 215 -13.00 16.33 5.02
C ALA A 215 -11.73 15.85 5.78
N PRO A 216 -10.81 16.77 6.13
CA PRO A 216 -9.59 16.42 6.82
C PRO A 216 -9.84 15.68 8.14
N ALA A 217 -9.01 14.70 8.45
CA ALA A 217 -9.03 14.04 9.73
C ALA A 217 -8.41 14.94 10.82
N SER A 218 -8.82 14.74 12.08
CA SER A 218 -8.22 15.44 13.24
C SER A 218 -6.91 14.79 13.66
N ARG A 219 -6.76 13.49 13.41
CA ARG A 219 -5.63 12.67 13.85
C ARG A 219 -5.32 11.56 12.85
N ALA A 220 -4.08 11.07 12.89
CA ALA A 220 -3.61 10.03 12.00
C ALA A 220 -2.85 8.91 12.73
N VAL A 221 -3.13 7.65 12.36
CA VAL A 221 -2.21 6.54 12.63
C VAL A 221 -1.26 6.45 11.46
N VAL A 222 0.03 6.61 11.70
CA VAL A 222 1.07 6.64 10.67
C VAL A 222 1.93 5.39 10.79
N VAL A 223 2.02 4.61 9.72
CA VAL A 223 2.90 3.43 9.65
C VAL A 223 4.07 3.75 8.73
N LEU A 224 5.26 3.83 9.33
CA LEU A 224 6.51 4.09 8.64
C LEU A 224 7.22 2.79 8.30
N THR A 225 7.98 2.78 7.22
CA THR A 225 8.73 1.61 6.72
C THR A 225 10.23 1.66 7.06
N GLN A 226 10.66 2.74 7.72
CA GLN A 226 12.03 2.95 8.17
C GLN A 226 12.06 3.27 9.68
N HIS A 227 13.18 2.93 10.31
CA HIS A 227 13.45 3.29 11.70
C HIS A 227 13.57 4.82 11.87
N GLU A 228 13.29 5.32 13.04
CA GLU A 228 13.30 6.77 13.35
C GLU A 228 14.64 7.48 13.08
N SER A 229 15.75 6.74 13.18
CA SER A 229 17.10 7.28 12.91
C SER A 229 17.41 7.40 11.42
N TYR A 230 16.58 6.84 10.54
CA TYR A 230 16.85 6.88 9.11
C TYR A 230 16.82 8.30 8.56
N ARG A 231 17.77 8.60 7.68
CA ARG A 231 17.79 9.83 6.89
C ARG A 231 18.13 9.47 5.45
N LYS A 232 17.31 9.96 4.53
CA LYS A 232 17.54 9.78 3.11
C LYS A 232 18.67 10.72 2.65
N ASP A 233 19.64 10.16 1.90
CA ASP A 233 20.83 10.87 1.45
C ASP A 233 20.75 11.39 -0.01
N GLY A 234 19.72 11.00 -0.76
CA GLY A 234 19.53 11.41 -2.17
C GLY A 234 20.38 10.64 -3.19
N SER A 235 21.19 9.67 -2.77
CA SER A 235 22.07 8.93 -3.67
C SER A 235 21.32 8.18 -4.78
N THR A 236 20.19 7.57 -4.44
CA THR A 236 19.32 6.87 -5.39
C THR A 236 18.71 7.84 -6.41
N GLU A 237 18.21 8.97 -5.95
CA GLU A 237 17.61 10.01 -6.79
C GLU A 237 18.65 10.61 -7.77
N ALA A 238 19.87 10.83 -7.30
CA ALA A 238 20.97 11.29 -8.14
C ALA A 238 21.31 10.30 -9.28
N LEU A 239 21.14 8.99 -9.05
CA LEU A 239 21.29 7.99 -10.13
C LEU A 239 20.15 8.08 -11.14
N VAL A 240 18.91 8.32 -10.68
CA VAL A 240 17.75 8.50 -11.57
C VAL A 240 17.93 9.74 -12.43
N VAL A 241 18.32 10.88 -11.86
CA VAL A 241 18.58 12.13 -12.59
C VAL A 241 19.70 11.94 -13.61
N ARG A 242 20.82 11.32 -13.24
CA ARG A 242 21.94 11.03 -14.15
C ARG A 242 21.61 10.08 -15.30
N SER A 243 20.48 9.37 -15.25
CA SER A 243 20.03 8.51 -16.35
C SER A 243 19.52 9.30 -17.56
N HIS A 244 19.25 10.59 -17.41
CA HIS A 244 18.67 11.49 -18.42
C HIS A 244 17.31 11.03 -18.97
N ARG A 245 16.67 10.06 -18.31
CA ARG A 245 15.39 9.49 -18.78
C ARG A 245 14.22 10.46 -18.68
N TYR A 246 14.33 11.47 -17.80
CA TYR A 246 13.26 12.41 -17.49
C TYR A 246 13.61 13.86 -17.85
N ASP A 247 14.59 14.09 -18.73
CA ASP A 247 15.02 15.43 -19.15
C ASP A 247 13.89 16.23 -19.81
N GLU A 248 12.95 15.55 -20.47
CA GLU A 248 11.74 16.16 -21.03
C GLU A 248 10.74 16.65 -19.97
N TYR A 249 10.94 16.28 -18.68
CA TYR A 249 10.08 16.62 -17.55
C TYR A 249 10.86 17.38 -16.47
N PRO A 250 11.19 18.66 -16.68
CA PRO A 250 12.07 19.40 -15.77
C PRO A 250 11.52 19.52 -14.35
N TYR A 251 10.21 19.62 -14.17
CA TYR A 251 9.60 19.67 -12.85
C TYR A 251 9.69 18.34 -12.11
N TYR A 252 9.57 17.22 -12.83
CA TYR A 252 9.77 15.89 -12.25
C TYR A 252 11.23 15.66 -11.87
N THR A 253 12.18 16.09 -12.72
CA THR A 253 13.61 16.03 -12.41
C THR A 253 13.92 16.83 -11.15
N HIS A 254 13.39 18.05 -11.03
CA HIS A 254 13.53 18.86 -9.81
C HIS A 254 12.89 18.16 -8.58
N ALA A 255 11.73 17.51 -8.74
CA ALA A 255 11.12 16.76 -7.67
C ALA A 255 11.97 15.57 -7.21
N LEU A 256 12.71 14.92 -8.11
CA LEU A 256 13.71 13.89 -7.79
C LEU A 256 14.90 14.49 -7.02
N GLU A 257 15.47 15.58 -7.49
CA GLU A 257 16.62 16.26 -6.86
C GLU A 257 16.33 16.67 -5.42
N THR A 258 15.13 17.14 -5.14
CA THR A 258 14.70 17.63 -3.82
C THR A 258 14.00 16.57 -2.95
N ARG A 259 13.90 15.33 -3.45
CA ARG A 259 13.17 14.26 -2.76
C ARG A 259 13.73 13.95 -1.38
N ALA A 260 15.05 13.88 -1.24
CA ALA A 260 15.68 13.51 0.04
C ALA A 260 15.38 14.54 1.14
N GLU A 261 15.47 15.82 0.82
CA GLU A 261 15.13 16.91 1.73
C GLU A 261 13.65 16.84 2.14
N ARG A 262 12.76 16.72 1.17
CA ARG A 262 11.30 16.60 1.41
C ARG A 262 10.96 15.38 2.26
N TYR A 263 11.53 14.23 1.97
CA TYR A 263 11.33 13.01 2.75
C TYR A 263 11.76 13.19 4.21
N ASN A 264 12.93 13.77 4.44
CA ASN A 264 13.44 14.00 5.78
C ASN A 264 12.58 15.05 6.53
N ALA A 265 12.04 16.04 5.84
CA ALA A 265 11.10 17.01 6.42
C ALA A 265 9.77 16.34 6.80
N GLN A 266 9.24 15.44 5.98
CA GLN A 266 8.04 14.65 6.32
C GLN A 266 8.23 13.81 7.58
N TYR A 267 9.39 13.18 7.75
CA TYR A 267 9.71 12.44 8.98
C TYR A 267 9.78 13.34 10.20
N ALA A 268 10.35 14.53 10.07
CA ALA A 268 10.35 15.54 11.15
C ALA A 268 8.91 15.95 11.49
N ARG A 269 8.08 16.26 10.48
CA ARG A 269 6.68 16.64 10.69
C ARG A 269 5.87 15.55 11.37
N VAL A 270 6.06 14.28 11.00
CA VAL A 270 5.40 13.14 11.67
C VAL A 270 5.75 13.11 13.16
N ARG A 271 7.01 13.39 13.55
CA ARG A 271 7.43 13.44 14.95
C ARG A 271 6.84 14.61 15.71
N GLU A 272 6.72 15.77 15.06
CA GLU A 272 6.02 16.93 15.64
C GLU A 272 4.56 16.59 15.92
N LEU A 273 3.85 16.02 14.94
CA LEU A 273 2.46 15.59 15.09
C LEU A 273 2.28 14.52 16.18
N GLU A 274 3.25 13.62 16.34
CA GLU A 274 3.25 12.63 17.45
C GLU A 274 3.39 13.33 18.79
N ALA A 275 4.30 14.31 18.91
CA ALA A 275 4.47 15.11 20.13
C ALA A 275 3.25 15.99 20.44
N GLU A 276 2.55 16.48 19.42
CA GLU A 276 1.27 17.20 19.53
C GLU A 276 0.09 16.29 19.94
N GLY A 277 0.27 14.96 19.96
CA GLY A 277 -0.82 13.99 20.17
C GLY A 277 -1.79 13.86 18.99
N ARG A 278 -1.41 14.32 17.81
CA ARG A 278 -2.19 14.26 16.57
C ARG A 278 -1.81 13.09 15.68
N ALA A 279 -0.64 12.49 15.88
CA ALA A 279 -0.24 11.26 15.21
C ALA A 279 0.07 10.16 16.23
N PHE A 280 -0.27 8.92 15.85
CA PHE A 280 0.20 7.70 16.51
C PHE A 280 1.10 6.97 15.54
N VAL A 281 2.40 6.87 15.83
CA VAL A 281 3.39 6.39 14.90
C VAL A 281 3.78 4.95 15.21
N LEU A 282 3.71 4.07 14.20
CA LEU A 282 4.27 2.72 14.22
C LEU A 282 5.44 2.66 13.23
N SER A 283 6.63 2.29 13.69
CA SER A 283 7.85 2.21 12.88
C SER A 283 8.68 1.00 13.28
N PRO A 284 9.57 0.50 12.40
CA PRO A 284 10.50 -0.58 12.72
C PRO A 284 11.30 -0.30 13.99
N SER A 285 11.54 -1.36 14.80
CA SER A 285 12.22 -1.26 16.10
C SER A 285 13.73 -1.03 15.98
N ALA A 286 14.30 -1.25 14.79
CA ALA A 286 15.73 -1.10 14.49
C ALA A 286 15.93 -0.63 13.03
N PRO A 287 17.13 -0.13 12.67
CA PRO A 287 17.45 0.22 11.29
C PRO A 287 17.19 -0.93 10.33
N VAL A 288 16.47 -0.65 9.24
CA VAL A 288 15.98 -1.66 8.29
C VAL A 288 17.06 -1.98 7.26
N ALA A 289 17.47 -3.24 7.20
CA ALA A 289 18.44 -3.74 6.21
C ALA A 289 17.79 -4.17 4.88
N VAL A 290 16.45 -4.39 4.86
CA VAL A 290 15.71 -4.83 3.67
C VAL A 290 15.80 -3.82 2.55
N ALA A 291 16.28 -4.27 1.39
CA ALA A 291 16.38 -3.44 0.19
C ALA A 291 15.00 -3.12 -0.40
N THR A 292 14.93 -2.08 -1.27
CA THR A 292 13.68 -1.75 -1.99
C THR A 292 13.18 -2.91 -2.87
N ALA A 293 14.10 -3.73 -3.38
CA ALA A 293 13.83 -4.96 -4.12
C ALA A 293 14.62 -6.11 -3.48
N GLU A 294 14.09 -6.68 -2.40
CA GLU A 294 14.71 -7.75 -1.63
C GLU A 294 14.38 -9.12 -2.23
N LYS A 295 15.37 -10.00 -2.29
CA LYS A 295 15.21 -11.36 -2.80
C LYS A 295 15.22 -12.43 -1.72
N GLU A 296 15.85 -12.12 -0.58
CA GLU A 296 15.91 -13.06 0.53
C GLU A 296 14.62 -13.05 1.33
N GLY A 297 14.10 -14.24 1.66
CA GLY A 297 12.83 -14.37 2.36
C GLY A 297 12.93 -14.11 3.85
N GLU A 298 14.06 -14.45 4.47
CA GLU A 298 14.27 -14.33 5.91
C GLU A 298 14.21 -12.88 6.39
N PRO A 299 14.95 -11.91 5.81
CA PRO A 299 14.84 -10.51 6.20
C PRO A 299 13.44 -9.93 6.02
N LEU A 300 12.69 -10.37 4.99
CA LEU A 300 11.31 -9.97 4.79
C LEU A 300 10.41 -10.48 5.92
N LEU A 301 10.58 -11.74 6.30
CA LEU A 301 9.78 -12.35 7.37
C LEU A 301 10.10 -11.72 8.73
N GLU A 302 11.38 -11.45 9.02
CA GLU A 302 11.81 -10.76 10.25
C GLU A 302 11.17 -9.37 10.36
N LEU A 303 11.21 -8.59 9.28
CA LEU A 303 10.62 -7.27 9.24
C LEU A 303 9.08 -7.30 9.37
N TYR A 304 8.42 -8.30 8.76
CA TYR A 304 6.99 -8.54 8.95
C TYR A 304 6.65 -8.87 10.41
N VAL A 305 7.44 -9.74 11.06
CA VAL A 305 7.27 -10.11 12.47
C VAL A 305 7.51 -8.91 13.38
N ASP A 306 8.48 -8.04 13.07
CA ASP A 306 8.66 -6.79 13.80
C ASP A 306 7.41 -5.90 13.70
N GLY A 307 6.83 -5.73 12.51
CA GLY A 307 5.58 -4.99 12.33
C GLY A 307 4.45 -5.54 13.20
N ARG A 308 4.26 -6.85 13.24
CA ARG A 308 3.30 -7.51 14.12
C ARG A 308 3.58 -7.25 15.59
N THR A 309 4.85 -7.32 15.97
CA THR A 309 5.29 -7.13 17.36
C THR A 309 5.03 -5.70 17.83
N GLN A 310 5.38 -4.69 17.01
CA GLN A 310 5.14 -3.28 17.34
C GLN A 310 3.65 -2.98 17.47
N ALA A 311 2.84 -3.46 16.54
CA ALA A 311 1.38 -3.29 16.59
C ALA A 311 0.76 -3.96 17.82
N THR A 312 1.16 -5.20 18.12
CA THR A 312 0.64 -5.95 19.28
C THR A 312 0.98 -5.26 20.60
N ARG A 313 2.24 -4.83 20.76
CA ARG A 313 2.69 -4.14 21.98
C ARG A 313 1.96 -2.83 22.24
N ARG A 314 1.61 -2.11 21.17
CA ARG A 314 0.99 -0.78 21.24
C ARG A 314 -0.51 -0.78 21.00
N LEU A 315 -1.15 -1.93 20.88
CA LEU A 315 -2.57 -2.07 20.50
C LEU A 315 -3.52 -1.36 21.48
N GLY A 316 -3.25 -1.45 22.80
CA GLY A 316 -4.02 -0.77 23.83
C GLY A 316 -3.97 0.75 23.65
N ALA A 317 -2.76 1.32 23.58
CA ALA A 317 -2.55 2.76 23.40
C ALA A 317 -3.12 3.24 22.03
N LEU A 318 -3.02 2.44 20.99
CA LEU A 318 -3.62 2.75 19.70
C LEU A 318 -5.15 2.89 19.79
N ARG A 319 -5.81 1.96 20.48
CA ARG A 319 -7.26 2.01 20.69
C ARG A 319 -7.69 3.23 21.50
N GLU A 320 -6.91 3.63 22.50
CA GLU A 320 -7.14 4.85 23.28
C GLU A 320 -6.99 6.08 22.40
N PHE A 321 -5.94 6.15 21.61
CA PHE A 321 -5.70 7.24 20.65
C PHE A 321 -6.87 7.40 19.67
N LEU A 322 -7.36 6.31 19.05
CA LEU A 322 -8.48 6.34 18.12
C LEU A 322 -9.79 6.82 18.75
N ARG A 323 -10.01 6.56 20.05
CA ARG A 323 -11.19 7.07 20.77
C ARG A 323 -11.11 8.56 21.08
N GLY A 324 -9.96 9.20 20.85
CA GLY A 324 -9.79 10.63 21.07
C GLY A 324 -9.65 11.03 22.50
N GLY A 325 -9.09 10.17 23.35
CA GLY A 325 -8.87 10.52 24.76
C GLY A 325 -10.17 11.00 25.42
N ARG A 326 -11.31 10.38 25.13
CA ARG A 326 -12.55 10.64 25.87
C ARG A 326 -12.36 10.11 27.29
N GLY A 327 -11.77 10.94 28.12
CA GLY A 327 -11.71 10.83 29.55
C GLY A 327 -12.68 11.82 30.18
#